data_c0322a539ba2c694e5b78919469f3e65
#
_entry.id   c0322a539ba2c694e5b78919469f3e65
#
_cell.length_a   1.000
_cell.length_b   1.000
_cell.length_c   1.000
_cell.angle_alpha   90.00
_cell.angle_beta   90.00
_cell.angle_gamma   90.00
#
_symmetry.space_group_name_H-M   'P 1'
#
loop_
_entity.id
_entity.type
_entity.pdbx_description
1 polymer ?
#
loop_
_entity_poly.entity_id
_entity_poly.type
_entity_poly.pdbx_seq_one_letter_code
_entity_poly.pdbx_strand_id
1 'polypeptide(L)'
;MTRDLEGGEQPFAGTPFVAQGEAVPAPPALFAGPFRRIVLANLFGSLAFWAFYGAVFWEAANRYGAEQAGMAVLGAALSVPFILGSLIQGLAVDRWSPKWLLVIGYLMLIAAIPLALVGNGLPWLWGSSFLVGAAFATIEPSRSALTALYVEPGRLVPANGAIATSFQAALVVGSLGGGWLLDAWGPDAVYTLAFAAALLPVLVLLGAPDRRQRGERPSVSLGDLRTGGATAWRLPSLRVLLVLTTAAWMLINVFFILEPLYVKDVLGRGDAALLYLWAAHGAGALVGAIAVTRARRLGGKEAMLVCAGVTLVGAGIFAYTAAGVYGFALVASAVSGVGFALFFPPLLALIQRVVPEDQRGRVTGVFVALQESAGLASSIVVLVLGSVVVVRPTLVLAGALVAVMGVGGLRAEAALRRREEAAERASG
;
A
#
# COMPACT_ATOMS: atom_id res chain seq x y z
N MET A 1 -12.05 69.37 36.73
CA MET A 1 -13.31 68.64 36.65
C MET A 1 -12.97 67.19 36.36
N THR A 2 -12.77 66.49 37.47
CA THR A 2 -12.34 65.09 37.61
C THR A 2 -13.53 64.18 37.35
N ARG A 3 -13.35 63.08 36.62
CA ARG A 3 -14.23 61.92 36.61
C ARG A 3 -13.43 60.67 36.65
N ASP A 4 -13.53 59.99 37.74
CA ASP A 4 -13.01 58.71 38.09
C ASP A 4 -13.46 57.61 37.09
N LEU A 5 -12.58 56.70 36.76
CA LEU A 5 -12.88 55.43 36.16
C LEU A 5 -12.31 54.33 37.07
N GLU A 6 -13.12 53.95 38.00
CA GLU A 6 -12.99 52.64 38.70
C GLU A 6 -13.50 51.55 37.80
N GLY A 7 -12.62 50.73 37.24
CA GLY A 7 -12.95 49.50 36.55
C GLY A 7 -12.76 48.32 37.48
N GLY A 8 -13.86 47.85 38.11
CA GLY A 8 -13.83 46.69 38.99
C GLY A 8 -13.51 45.39 38.23
N GLU A 9 -12.49 44.71 38.72
CA GLU A 9 -12.21 43.33 38.39
C GLU A 9 -13.37 42.42 38.85
N GLN A 10 -14.02 41.80 37.91
CA GLN A 10 -14.97 40.72 38.20
C GLN A 10 -14.18 39.43 38.47
N PRO A 11 -14.40 38.74 39.60
CA PRO A 11 -13.78 37.46 39.85
C PRO A 11 -14.37 36.40 38.92
N PHE A 12 -13.45 35.60 38.33
CA PHE A 12 -13.78 34.42 37.51
C PHE A 12 -14.78 33.53 38.30
N ALA A 13 -16.01 33.49 37.87
CA ALA A 13 -17.01 32.56 38.38
C ALA A 13 -16.53 31.13 38.02
N GLY A 14 -16.35 30.34 39.06
CA GLY A 14 -15.87 28.97 38.99
C GLY A 14 -16.67 28.14 37.97
N THR A 15 -15.95 27.42 37.16
CA THR A 15 -16.51 26.33 36.33
C THR A 15 -17.27 25.36 37.22
N PRO A 16 -18.49 24.96 36.90
CA PRO A 16 -19.23 24.01 37.70
C PRO A 16 -18.46 22.68 37.77
N PHE A 17 -18.24 22.22 38.98
CA PHE A 17 -17.68 20.93 39.31
C PHE A 17 -18.55 19.86 38.65
N VAL A 18 -18.04 19.25 37.57
CA VAL A 18 -18.72 18.12 36.94
C VAL A 18 -18.70 16.97 37.95
N ALA A 19 -19.89 16.58 38.41
CA ALA A 19 -20.07 15.48 39.33
C ALA A 19 -19.38 14.22 38.80
N GLN A 20 -18.42 13.71 39.57
CA GLN A 20 -17.86 12.39 39.39
C GLN A 20 -18.96 11.36 39.59
N GLY A 21 -19.33 10.63 38.51
CA GLY A 21 -20.25 9.52 38.70
C GLY A 21 -20.92 8.92 37.51
N GLU A 22 -20.83 9.49 36.33
CA GLU A 22 -21.26 8.75 35.12
C GLU A 22 -20.04 8.14 34.47
N ALA A 23 -19.91 6.81 34.57
CA ALA A 23 -18.92 6.04 33.83
C ALA A 23 -19.19 6.30 32.33
N VAL A 24 -18.29 7.05 31.67
CA VAL A 24 -18.36 7.21 30.21
C VAL A 24 -18.42 5.79 29.63
N PRO A 25 -19.50 5.41 28.93
CA PRO A 25 -19.63 4.07 28.39
C PRO A 25 -18.36 3.76 27.58
N ALA A 26 -17.74 2.62 27.85
CA ALA A 26 -16.56 2.20 27.10
C ALA A 26 -16.89 2.27 25.62
N PRO A 27 -16.08 2.95 24.79
CA PRO A 27 -16.39 3.10 23.38
C PRO A 27 -16.62 1.72 22.75
N PRO A 28 -17.68 1.53 21.95
CA PRO A 28 -17.99 0.23 21.37
C PRO A 28 -16.76 -0.33 20.65
N ALA A 29 -16.51 -1.64 20.79
CA ALA A 29 -15.35 -2.27 20.18
C ALA A 29 -15.33 -1.94 18.67
N LEU A 30 -14.16 -1.63 18.12
CA LEU A 30 -13.99 -1.21 16.71
C LEU A 30 -14.71 -2.15 15.72
N PHE A 31 -14.74 -3.45 16.05
CA PHE A 31 -15.36 -4.49 15.25
C PHE A 31 -16.83 -4.78 15.60
N ALA A 32 -17.44 -4.08 16.56
CA ALA A 32 -18.84 -4.31 16.94
C ALA A 32 -19.86 -3.73 15.94
N GLY A 33 -19.40 -2.82 15.06
CA GLY A 33 -20.25 -2.10 14.10
C GLY A 33 -20.09 -2.56 12.64
N PRO A 34 -20.62 -1.77 11.70
CA PRO A 34 -20.55 -2.06 10.26
C PRO A 34 -19.12 -2.06 9.71
N PHE A 35 -18.14 -1.47 10.40
CA PHE A 35 -16.74 -1.46 10.02
C PHE A 35 -16.15 -2.87 9.86
N ARG A 36 -16.58 -3.85 10.68
CA ARG A 36 -16.13 -5.25 10.53
C ARG A 36 -16.37 -5.80 9.13
N ARG A 37 -17.44 -5.33 8.45
CA ARG A 37 -17.76 -5.76 7.08
C ARG A 37 -16.76 -5.22 6.08
N ILE A 38 -16.23 -4.01 6.30
CA ILE A 38 -15.14 -3.47 5.46
C ILE A 38 -13.88 -4.32 5.64
N VAL A 39 -13.52 -4.66 6.88
CA VAL A 39 -12.33 -5.49 7.16
C VAL A 39 -12.46 -6.87 6.55
N LEU A 40 -13.63 -7.51 6.67
CA LEU A 40 -13.88 -8.82 6.05
C LEU A 40 -13.87 -8.73 4.52
N ALA A 41 -14.50 -7.72 3.94
CA ALA A 41 -14.48 -7.50 2.49
C ALA A 41 -13.05 -7.26 1.99
N ASN A 42 -12.24 -6.48 2.74
CA ASN A 42 -10.84 -6.27 2.41
C ASN A 42 -10.02 -7.56 2.52
N LEU A 43 -10.23 -8.35 3.57
CA LEU A 43 -9.53 -9.63 3.77
C LEU A 43 -9.77 -10.58 2.59
N PHE A 44 -11.05 -10.85 2.28
CA PHE A 44 -11.39 -11.81 1.22
C PHE A 44 -11.10 -11.27 -0.18
N GLY A 45 -11.30 -9.97 -0.43
CA GLY A 45 -10.94 -9.34 -1.69
C GLY A 45 -9.44 -9.34 -1.93
N SER A 46 -8.65 -9.08 -0.89
CA SER A 46 -7.18 -9.15 -0.98
C SER A 46 -6.68 -10.59 -1.10
N LEU A 47 -7.34 -11.57 -0.47
CA LEU A 47 -7.04 -12.99 -0.65
C LEU A 47 -7.28 -13.40 -2.12
N ALA A 48 -8.43 -13.03 -2.68
CA ALA A 48 -8.73 -13.26 -4.08
C ALA A 48 -7.67 -12.63 -4.99
N PHE A 49 -7.28 -11.38 -4.70
CA PHE A 49 -6.26 -10.66 -5.46
C PHE A 49 -4.91 -11.38 -5.42
N TRP A 50 -4.38 -11.73 -4.25
CA TRP A 50 -3.04 -12.31 -4.13
C TRP A 50 -2.97 -13.73 -4.72
N ALA A 51 -4.00 -14.53 -4.55
CA ALA A 51 -4.09 -15.83 -5.20
C ALA A 51 -4.12 -15.67 -6.73
N PHE A 52 -5.02 -14.80 -7.24
CA PHE A 52 -5.16 -14.51 -8.66
C PHE A 52 -3.87 -13.93 -9.27
N TYR A 53 -3.30 -12.92 -8.64
CA TYR A 53 -2.10 -12.24 -9.12
C TYR A 53 -0.92 -13.19 -9.25
N GLY A 54 -0.71 -14.05 -8.23
CA GLY A 54 0.31 -15.10 -8.26
C GLY A 54 0.11 -16.08 -9.41
N ALA A 55 -1.12 -16.54 -9.63
CA ALA A 55 -1.45 -17.47 -10.72
C ALA A 55 -1.21 -16.83 -12.10
N VAL A 56 -1.63 -15.57 -12.30
CA VAL A 56 -1.44 -14.84 -13.56
C VAL A 56 0.04 -14.66 -13.89
N PHE A 57 0.86 -14.24 -12.92
CA PHE A 57 2.30 -14.06 -13.14
C PHE A 57 3.02 -15.38 -13.36
N TRP A 58 2.64 -16.42 -12.60
CA TRP A 58 3.16 -17.76 -12.81
C TRP A 58 2.79 -18.30 -14.21
N GLU A 59 1.52 -18.17 -14.60
CA GLU A 59 1.02 -18.68 -15.89
C GLU A 59 1.66 -17.96 -17.07
N ALA A 60 1.79 -16.64 -16.99
CA ALA A 60 2.47 -15.85 -18.00
C ALA A 60 3.92 -16.34 -18.22
N ALA A 61 4.66 -16.56 -17.14
CA ALA A 61 6.06 -16.99 -17.21
C ALA A 61 6.20 -18.46 -17.62
N ASN A 62 5.41 -19.38 -17.01
CA ASN A 62 5.64 -20.81 -17.12
C ASN A 62 4.81 -21.48 -18.24
N ARG A 63 3.53 -21.10 -18.39
CA ARG A 63 2.63 -21.71 -19.39
C ARG A 63 2.74 -21.04 -20.74
N TYR A 64 2.79 -19.69 -20.77
CA TYR A 64 2.84 -18.92 -22.02
C TYR A 64 4.22 -18.43 -22.40
N GLY A 65 5.25 -18.72 -21.62
CA GLY A 65 6.64 -18.37 -21.94
C GLY A 65 6.86 -16.86 -22.12
N ALA A 66 6.13 -16.05 -21.35
CA ALA A 66 6.31 -14.61 -21.41
C ALA A 66 7.76 -14.24 -21.12
N GLU A 67 8.34 -13.42 -21.99
CA GLU A 67 9.62 -12.77 -21.78
C GLU A 67 9.43 -11.45 -21.01
N GLN A 68 10.50 -10.69 -20.78
CA GLN A 68 10.50 -9.44 -20.04
C GLN A 68 9.44 -8.45 -20.52
N ALA A 69 9.28 -8.31 -21.84
CA ALA A 69 8.27 -7.43 -22.44
C ALA A 69 6.84 -7.86 -22.09
N GLY A 70 6.55 -9.17 -22.16
CA GLY A 70 5.24 -9.71 -21.79
C GLY A 70 4.91 -9.51 -20.30
N MET A 71 5.90 -9.66 -19.43
CA MET A 71 5.77 -9.38 -18.00
C MET A 71 5.59 -7.88 -17.72
N ALA A 72 6.29 -7.03 -18.46
CA ALA A 72 6.13 -5.57 -18.36
C ALA A 72 4.73 -5.11 -18.75
N VAL A 73 4.14 -5.71 -19.79
CA VAL A 73 2.74 -5.44 -20.18
C VAL A 73 1.77 -5.84 -19.08
N LEU A 74 1.99 -6.94 -18.36
CA LEU A 74 1.18 -7.30 -17.18
C LEU A 74 1.24 -6.21 -16.10
N GLY A 75 2.44 -5.74 -15.78
CA GLY A 75 2.61 -4.64 -14.81
C GLY A 75 1.94 -3.34 -15.27
N ALA A 76 2.11 -2.97 -16.54
CA ALA A 76 1.46 -1.80 -17.12
C ALA A 76 -0.07 -1.93 -17.14
N ALA A 77 -0.59 -3.13 -17.45
CA ALA A 77 -2.01 -3.42 -17.46
C ALA A 77 -2.67 -3.23 -16.09
N LEU A 78 -1.94 -3.46 -15.00
CA LEU A 78 -2.41 -3.13 -13.65
C LEU A 78 -2.34 -1.63 -13.35
N SER A 79 -1.20 -0.98 -13.66
CA SER A 79 -0.92 0.39 -13.25
C SER A 79 -1.69 1.44 -14.07
N VAL A 80 -1.85 1.24 -15.38
CA VAL A 80 -2.52 2.21 -16.27
C VAL A 80 -3.97 2.48 -15.84
N PRO A 81 -4.85 1.46 -15.67
CA PRO A 81 -6.22 1.72 -15.26
C PRO A 81 -6.31 2.24 -13.83
N PHE A 82 -5.37 1.90 -12.95
CA PHE A 82 -5.31 2.45 -11.61
C PHE A 82 -5.06 3.96 -11.63
N ILE A 83 -4.07 4.43 -12.42
CA ILE A 83 -3.76 5.86 -12.58
C ILE A 83 -4.95 6.60 -13.21
N LEU A 84 -5.46 6.10 -14.34
CA LEU A 84 -6.60 6.72 -15.02
C LEU A 84 -7.86 6.71 -14.15
N GLY A 85 -8.13 5.61 -13.47
CA GLY A 85 -9.25 5.45 -12.57
C GLY A 85 -9.19 6.40 -11.38
N SER A 86 -8.02 6.63 -10.79
CA SER A 86 -7.86 7.55 -9.67
C SER A 86 -8.26 8.99 -9.99
N LEU A 87 -8.08 9.42 -11.24
CA LEU A 87 -8.52 10.73 -11.73
C LEU A 87 -10.05 10.82 -11.87
N ILE A 88 -10.71 9.72 -12.26
CA ILE A 88 -12.16 9.66 -12.47
C ILE A 88 -12.90 9.42 -11.15
N GLN A 89 -12.31 8.65 -10.24
CA GLN A 89 -12.91 8.22 -8.99
C GLN A 89 -13.22 9.37 -8.02
N GLY A 90 -12.43 10.44 -8.04
CA GLY A 90 -12.76 11.64 -7.28
C GLY A 90 -14.15 12.16 -7.60
N LEU A 91 -14.51 12.19 -8.89
CA LEU A 91 -15.85 12.62 -9.37
C LEU A 91 -16.94 11.58 -9.08
N ALA A 92 -16.59 10.30 -9.10
CA ALA A 92 -17.55 9.22 -8.89
C ALA A 92 -17.96 9.09 -7.41
N VAL A 93 -17.01 9.17 -6.48
CA VAL A 93 -17.26 9.10 -5.02
C VAL A 93 -18.14 10.25 -4.53
N ASP A 94 -18.08 11.43 -5.19
CA ASP A 94 -18.91 12.58 -4.84
C ASP A 94 -20.37 12.39 -5.28
N ARG A 95 -20.60 11.65 -6.36
CA ARG A 95 -21.96 11.47 -6.95
C ARG A 95 -22.65 10.19 -6.48
N TRP A 96 -21.89 9.12 -6.25
CA TRP A 96 -22.40 7.79 -5.96
C TRP A 96 -22.07 7.36 -4.53
N SER A 97 -22.83 6.43 -3.98
CA SER A 97 -22.57 5.85 -2.67
C SER A 97 -21.24 5.11 -2.64
N PRO A 98 -20.33 5.40 -1.68
CA PRO A 98 -19.08 4.67 -1.54
C PRO A 98 -19.26 3.15 -1.36
N LYS A 99 -20.39 2.73 -0.75
CA LYS A 99 -20.75 1.31 -0.64
C LYS A 99 -20.91 0.67 -2.01
N TRP A 100 -21.72 1.29 -2.88
CA TRP A 100 -22.01 0.71 -4.20
C TRP A 100 -20.81 0.77 -5.14
N LEU A 101 -19.99 1.82 -5.05
CA LEU A 101 -18.73 1.87 -5.77
C LEU A 101 -17.79 0.76 -5.33
N LEU A 102 -17.71 0.48 -4.02
CA LEU A 102 -16.90 -0.62 -3.48
C LEU A 102 -17.42 -1.98 -3.97
N VAL A 103 -18.74 -2.17 -4.03
CA VAL A 103 -19.36 -3.38 -4.62
C VAL A 103 -19.02 -3.51 -6.11
N ILE A 104 -19.12 -2.41 -6.89
CA ILE A 104 -18.76 -2.40 -8.31
C ILE A 104 -17.29 -2.80 -8.50
N GLY A 105 -16.38 -2.26 -7.69
CA GLY A 105 -14.98 -2.64 -7.75
C GLY A 105 -14.75 -4.15 -7.53
N TYR A 106 -15.43 -4.75 -6.55
CA TYR A 106 -15.35 -6.19 -6.36
C TYR A 106 -16.04 -6.99 -7.47
N LEU A 107 -17.11 -6.50 -8.07
CA LEU A 107 -17.71 -7.12 -9.26
C LEU A 107 -16.76 -7.08 -10.46
N MET A 108 -15.99 -6.00 -10.64
CA MET A 108 -14.94 -5.94 -11.65
C MET A 108 -13.83 -6.96 -11.37
N LEU A 109 -13.42 -7.13 -10.12
CA LEU A 109 -12.47 -8.17 -9.72
C LEU A 109 -13.00 -9.58 -10.03
N ILE A 110 -14.26 -9.84 -9.71
CA ILE A 110 -14.94 -11.11 -10.05
C ILE A 110 -14.94 -11.34 -11.58
N ALA A 111 -15.23 -10.30 -12.36
CA ALA A 111 -15.28 -10.40 -13.83
C ALA A 111 -13.89 -10.59 -14.46
N ALA A 112 -12.81 -10.14 -13.80
CA ALA A 112 -11.44 -10.32 -14.27
C ALA A 112 -10.98 -11.78 -14.26
N ILE A 113 -11.41 -12.56 -13.26
CA ILE A 113 -10.92 -13.93 -13.04
C ILE A 113 -11.31 -14.88 -14.18
N PRO A 114 -12.58 -14.93 -14.65
CA PRO A 114 -12.94 -15.76 -15.78
C PRO A 114 -12.19 -15.43 -17.09
N LEU A 115 -11.79 -14.19 -17.29
CA LEU A 115 -10.98 -13.82 -18.47
C LEU A 115 -9.64 -14.54 -18.50
N ALA A 116 -8.99 -14.72 -17.34
CA ALA A 116 -7.76 -15.48 -17.22
C ALA A 116 -8.03 -17.00 -17.33
N LEU A 117 -9.11 -17.48 -16.72
CA LEU A 117 -9.44 -18.90 -16.68
C LEU A 117 -9.85 -19.47 -18.05
N VAL A 118 -10.67 -18.74 -18.83
CA VAL A 118 -11.21 -19.21 -20.11
C VAL A 118 -10.31 -18.83 -21.29
N GLY A 119 -9.51 -17.78 -21.11
CA GLY A 119 -8.65 -17.24 -22.16
C GLY A 119 -7.41 -18.11 -22.42
N ASN A 120 -6.96 -18.14 -23.67
CA ASN A 120 -5.72 -18.79 -24.07
C ASN A 120 -4.70 -17.76 -24.53
N GLY A 121 -3.62 -17.60 -23.76
CA GLY A 121 -2.49 -16.74 -24.12
C GLY A 121 -2.41 -15.41 -23.37
N LEU A 122 -1.27 -14.74 -23.53
CA LEU A 122 -0.92 -13.51 -22.83
C LEU A 122 -1.96 -12.38 -22.96
N PRO A 123 -2.62 -12.13 -24.11
CA PRO A 123 -3.60 -11.05 -24.24
C PRO A 123 -4.75 -11.15 -23.24
N TRP A 124 -5.18 -12.35 -22.91
CA TRP A 124 -6.25 -12.58 -21.93
C TRP A 124 -5.78 -12.29 -20.49
N LEU A 125 -4.53 -12.64 -20.17
CA LEU A 125 -3.92 -12.29 -18.89
C LEU A 125 -3.72 -10.77 -18.76
N TRP A 126 -3.34 -10.09 -19.83
CA TRP A 126 -3.22 -8.63 -19.87
C TRP A 126 -4.58 -7.95 -19.68
N GLY A 127 -5.62 -8.41 -20.41
CA GLY A 127 -6.98 -7.90 -20.28
C GLY A 127 -7.56 -8.10 -18.88
N SER A 128 -7.32 -9.28 -18.30
CA SER A 128 -7.69 -9.62 -16.93
C SER A 128 -6.96 -8.71 -15.92
N SER A 129 -5.64 -8.52 -16.07
CA SER A 129 -4.84 -7.62 -15.21
C SER A 129 -5.31 -6.17 -15.34
N PHE A 130 -5.67 -5.72 -16.54
CA PHE A 130 -6.23 -4.38 -16.75
C PHE A 130 -7.54 -4.18 -15.97
N LEU A 131 -8.43 -5.17 -16.00
CA LEU A 131 -9.69 -5.11 -15.28
C LEU A 131 -9.46 -5.14 -13.75
N VAL A 132 -8.45 -5.89 -13.28
CA VAL A 132 -8.03 -5.88 -11.87
C VAL A 132 -7.50 -4.50 -11.46
N GLY A 133 -6.66 -3.86 -12.28
CA GLY A 133 -6.20 -2.50 -12.03
C GLY A 133 -7.35 -1.49 -11.93
N ALA A 134 -8.34 -1.58 -12.82
CA ALA A 134 -9.55 -0.77 -12.77
C ALA A 134 -10.43 -1.06 -11.53
N ALA A 135 -10.49 -2.34 -11.13
CA ALA A 135 -11.17 -2.75 -9.90
C ALA A 135 -10.54 -2.07 -8.67
N PHE A 136 -9.21 -2.13 -8.54
CA PHE A 136 -8.50 -1.51 -7.41
C PHE A 136 -8.55 0.01 -7.43
N ALA A 137 -8.53 0.65 -8.61
CA ALA A 137 -8.78 2.08 -8.76
C ALA A 137 -10.14 2.49 -8.15
N THR A 138 -11.13 1.59 -8.19
CA THR A 138 -12.46 1.82 -7.63
C THR A 138 -12.54 1.41 -6.15
N ILE A 139 -11.93 0.29 -5.76
CA ILE A 139 -11.97 -0.27 -4.41
C ILE A 139 -11.29 0.67 -3.40
N GLU A 140 -10.06 1.13 -3.67
CA GLU A 140 -9.24 1.84 -2.69
C GLU A 140 -9.88 3.15 -2.20
N PRO A 141 -10.30 4.10 -3.06
CA PRO A 141 -10.92 5.33 -2.62
C PRO A 141 -12.31 5.09 -1.99
N SER A 142 -13.08 4.14 -2.52
CA SER A 142 -14.40 3.79 -1.99
C SER A 142 -14.32 3.16 -0.60
N ARG A 143 -13.35 2.28 -0.36
CA ARG A 143 -13.07 1.69 0.94
C ARG A 143 -12.66 2.75 1.95
N SER A 144 -11.75 3.65 1.57
CA SER A 144 -11.31 4.75 2.42
C SER A 144 -12.49 5.67 2.81
N ALA A 145 -13.32 6.04 1.83
CA ALA A 145 -14.51 6.86 2.06
C ALA A 145 -15.52 6.18 2.98
N LEU A 146 -15.79 4.88 2.75
CA LEU A 146 -16.74 4.12 3.57
C LEU A 146 -16.21 3.90 5.00
N THR A 147 -14.90 3.72 5.16
CA THR A 147 -14.25 3.64 6.47
C THR A 147 -14.47 4.92 7.27
N ALA A 148 -14.27 6.08 6.65
CA ALA A 148 -14.50 7.38 7.30
C ALA A 148 -15.98 7.61 7.68
N LEU A 149 -16.95 6.97 6.98
CA LEU A 149 -18.38 7.05 7.31
C LEU A 149 -18.80 6.11 8.45
N TYR A 150 -18.07 5.03 8.68
CA TYR A 150 -18.42 4.01 9.68
C TYR A 150 -17.65 4.14 10.98
N VAL A 151 -16.50 4.83 10.97
CA VAL A 151 -15.58 4.96 12.09
C VAL A 151 -15.48 6.41 12.53
N GLU A 152 -15.53 6.63 13.84
CA GLU A 152 -15.34 7.96 14.44
C GLU A 152 -13.93 8.50 14.11
N PRO A 153 -13.78 9.84 13.91
CA PRO A 153 -12.49 10.44 13.51
C PRO A 153 -11.31 10.03 14.39
N GLY A 154 -11.50 9.99 15.72
CA GLY A 154 -10.45 9.58 16.69
C GLY A 154 -10.02 8.12 16.60
N ARG A 155 -10.72 7.27 15.83
CA ARG A 155 -10.47 5.84 15.68
C ARG A 155 -10.04 5.44 14.27
N LEU A 156 -9.85 6.39 13.36
CA LEU A 156 -9.45 6.12 11.98
C LEU A 156 -8.05 5.46 11.90
N VAL A 157 -7.12 5.84 12.77
CA VAL A 157 -5.77 5.24 12.79
C VAL A 157 -5.81 3.74 13.11
N PRO A 158 -6.45 3.27 14.19
CA PRO A 158 -6.59 1.84 14.43
C PRO A 158 -7.44 1.13 13.38
N ALA A 159 -8.42 1.79 12.76
CA ALA A 159 -9.22 1.21 11.68
C ALA A 159 -8.37 0.96 10.43
N ASN A 160 -7.56 1.92 10.00
CA ASN A 160 -6.63 1.75 8.88
C ASN A 160 -5.57 0.69 9.19
N GLY A 161 -5.11 0.60 10.45
CA GLY A 161 -4.24 -0.49 10.90
C GLY A 161 -4.87 -1.87 10.75
N ALA A 162 -6.16 -2.02 11.08
CA ALA A 162 -6.89 -3.28 10.89
C ALA A 162 -7.04 -3.65 9.40
N ILE A 163 -7.31 -2.67 8.53
CA ILE A 163 -7.36 -2.87 7.08
C ILE A 163 -6.00 -3.31 6.55
N ALA A 164 -4.91 -2.62 6.93
CA ALA A 164 -3.56 -2.99 6.51
C ALA A 164 -3.16 -4.39 7.00
N THR A 165 -3.50 -4.75 8.23
CA THR A 165 -3.26 -6.09 8.78
C THR A 165 -4.02 -7.16 8.02
N SER A 166 -5.30 -6.90 7.68
CA SER A 166 -6.11 -7.85 6.89
C SER A 166 -5.56 -8.04 5.48
N PHE A 167 -5.01 -6.99 4.86
CA PHE A 167 -4.33 -7.06 3.56
C PHE A 167 -3.07 -7.93 3.62
N GLN A 168 -2.22 -7.74 4.64
CA GLN A 168 -1.00 -8.54 4.81
C GLN A 168 -1.31 -10.00 5.18
N ALA A 169 -2.33 -10.25 6.01
CA ALA A 169 -2.79 -11.60 6.29
C ALA A 169 -3.30 -12.30 5.03
N ALA A 170 -4.02 -11.57 4.17
CA ALA A 170 -4.50 -12.07 2.89
C ALA A 170 -3.35 -12.37 1.91
N LEU A 171 -2.28 -11.56 1.90
CA LEU A 171 -1.07 -11.86 1.13
C LEU A 171 -0.47 -13.21 1.55
N VAL A 172 -0.31 -13.45 2.85
CA VAL A 172 0.24 -14.72 3.34
C VAL A 172 -0.68 -15.90 2.99
N VAL A 173 -1.96 -15.81 3.36
CA VAL A 173 -2.91 -16.91 3.20
C VAL A 173 -3.23 -17.15 1.73
N GLY A 174 -3.43 -16.10 0.94
CA GLY A 174 -3.71 -16.16 -0.49
C GLY A 174 -2.55 -16.76 -1.29
N SER A 175 -1.32 -16.35 -0.97
CA SER A 175 -0.12 -16.88 -1.64
C SER A 175 0.19 -18.31 -1.20
N LEU A 176 0.10 -18.65 0.09
CA LEU A 176 0.28 -20.03 0.56
C LEU A 176 -0.79 -20.96 0.00
N GLY A 177 -2.06 -20.59 0.14
CA GLY A 177 -3.18 -21.39 -0.35
C GLY A 177 -3.18 -21.49 -1.88
N GLY A 178 -2.91 -20.37 -2.57
CA GLY A 178 -2.76 -20.34 -4.02
C GLY A 178 -1.59 -21.22 -4.48
N GLY A 179 -0.43 -21.14 -3.79
CA GLY A 179 0.72 -21.98 -4.10
C GLY A 179 0.44 -23.46 -3.92
N TRP A 180 -0.17 -23.85 -2.80
CA TRP A 180 -0.56 -25.24 -2.56
C TRP A 180 -1.54 -25.76 -3.62
N LEU A 181 -2.56 -24.96 -3.98
CA LEU A 181 -3.52 -25.33 -5.03
C LEU A 181 -2.83 -25.44 -6.40
N LEU A 182 -1.90 -24.53 -6.69
CA LEU A 182 -1.15 -24.54 -7.95
C LEU A 182 -0.34 -25.82 -8.11
N ASP A 183 0.36 -26.24 -7.04
CA ASP A 183 1.15 -27.47 -7.05
C ASP A 183 0.28 -28.74 -7.11
N ALA A 184 -0.90 -28.72 -6.44
CA ALA A 184 -1.76 -29.90 -6.34
C ALA A 184 -2.67 -30.09 -7.57
N TRP A 185 -3.23 -29.01 -8.10
CA TRP A 185 -4.29 -29.06 -9.13
C TRP A 185 -4.12 -28.04 -10.27
N GLY A 186 -3.01 -27.31 -10.29
CA GLY A 186 -2.71 -26.34 -11.35
C GLY A 186 -3.41 -24.98 -11.19
N PRO A 187 -3.22 -24.06 -12.18
CA PRO A 187 -3.69 -22.69 -12.09
C PRO A 187 -5.21 -22.53 -12.03
N ASP A 188 -5.96 -23.44 -12.66
CA ASP A 188 -7.43 -23.39 -12.69
C ASP A 188 -8.03 -23.50 -11.28
N ALA A 189 -7.42 -24.30 -10.40
CA ALA A 189 -7.83 -24.40 -9.00
C ALA A 189 -7.58 -23.08 -8.24
N VAL A 190 -6.47 -22.40 -8.54
CA VAL A 190 -6.17 -21.10 -7.94
C VAL A 190 -7.16 -20.04 -8.40
N TYR A 191 -7.50 -20.00 -9.68
CA TYR A 191 -8.55 -19.10 -10.19
C TYR A 191 -9.92 -19.39 -9.59
N THR A 192 -10.25 -20.67 -9.37
CA THR A 192 -11.50 -21.07 -8.71
C THR A 192 -11.53 -20.58 -7.26
N LEU A 193 -10.44 -20.74 -6.50
CA LEU A 193 -10.31 -20.16 -5.15
C LEU A 193 -10.46 -18.64 -5.18
N ALA A 194 -9.75 -17.98 -6.09
CA ALA A 194 -9.80 -16.52 -6.21
C ALA A 194 -11.22 -16.04 -6.53
N PHE A 195 -11.92 -16.71 -7.44
CA PHE A 195 -13.31 -16.40 -7.78
C PHE A 195 -14.24 -16.58 -6.58
N ALA A 196 -14.17 -17.71 -5.88
CA ALA A 196 -14.95 -17.95 -4.68
C ALA A 196 -14.67 -16.92 -3.57
N ALA A 197 -13.41 -16.58 -3.36
CA ALA A 197 -13.01 -15.57 -2.39
C ALA A 197 -13.51 -14.16 -2.79
N ALA A 198 -13.51 -13.81 -4.08
CA ALA A 198 -13.98 -12.52 -4.59
C ALA A 198 -15.50 -12.31 -4.46
N LEU A 199 -16.29 -13.37 -4.36
CA LEU A 199 -17.73 -13.29 -4.12
C LEU A 199 -18.05 -12.82 -2.69
N LEU A 200 -17.23 -13.20 -1.70
CA LEU A 200 -17.48 -12.92 -0.28
C LEU A 200 -17.53 -11.42 0.05
N PRO A 201 -16.65 -10.55 -0.47
CA PRO A 201 -16.76 -9.10 -0.29
C PRO A 201 -18.11 -8.55 -0.70
N VAL A 202 -18.64 -8.95 -1.84
CA VAL A 202 -19.94 -8.52 -2.33
C VAL A 202 -21.04 -8.93 -1.38
N LEU A 203 -21.08 -10.21 -0.99
CA LEU A 203 -22.09 -10.73 -0.06
C LEU A 203 -22.05 -10.02 1.30
N VAL A 204 -20.86 -9.80 1.84
CA VAL A 204 -20.65 -9.09 3.12
C VAL A 204 -21.11 -7.63 3.03
N LEU A 205 -20.83 -6.95 1.91
CA LEU A 205 -21.16 -5.53 1.71
C LEU A 205 -22.64 -5.31 1.40
N LEU A 206 -23.34 -6.25 0.78
CA LEU A 206 -24.79 -6.15 0.58
C LEU A 206 -25.53 -5.91 1.90
N GLY A 207 -25.13 -6.59 2.97
CA GLY A 207 -25.69 -6.39 4.32
C GLY A 207 -25.18 -5.13 5.04
N ALA A 208 -24.25 -4.34 4.50
CA ALA A 208 -23.76 -3.12 5.12
C ALA A 208 -24.76 -1.96 4.94
N PRO A 209 -24.95 -1.07 5.95
CA PRO A 209 -25.81 0.08 5.79
C PRO A 209 -25.28 1.03 4.69
N ASP A 210 -26.19 1.59 3.89
CA ASP A 210 -25.80 2.61 2.91
C ASP A 210 -25.79 3.98 3.59
N ARG A 211 -24.59 4.45 3.95
CA ARG A 211 -24.39 5.79 4.52
C ARG A 211 -23.83 6.70 3.43
N ARG A 212 -24.54 7.78 3.15
CA ARG A 212 -24.10 8.84 2.25
C ARG A 212 -23.64 10.04 3.06
N GLN A 213 -22.54 10.65 2.70
CA GLN A 213 -22.15 11.94 3.24
C GLN A 213 -23.01 13.02 2.53
N ARG A 214 -23.76 13.80 3.30
CA ARG A 214 -24.39 15.02 2.80
C ARG A 214 -23.36 16.15 2.95
N GLY A 215 -22.79 16.60 1.87
CA GLY A 215 -21.86 17.72 1.83
C GLY A 215 -20.86 17.56 0.68
N GLU A 216 -20.44 18.67 0.11
CA GLU A 216 -19.39 18.71 -0.90
C GLU A 216 -18.07 18.24 -0.28
N ARG A 217 -17.55 17.12 -0.75
CA ARG A 217 -16.13 16.81 -0.56
C ARG A 217 -15.35 17.58 -1.62
N PRO A 218 -14.27 18.27 -1.24
CA PRO A 218 -13.38 18.79 -2.26
C PRO A 218 -12.84 17.60 -3.07
N SER A 219 -13.23 17.51 -4.33
CA SER A 219 -12.65 16.57 -5.28
C SER A 219 -11.14 16.86 -5.36
N VAL A 220 -10.31 15.82 -5.30
CA VAL A 220 -8.87 16.00 -5.50
C VAL A 220 -8.66 16.48 -6.93
N SER A 221 -8.38 17.77 -7.08
CA SER A 221 -8.10 18.39 -8.38
C SER A 221 -6.60 18.31 -8.71
N LEU A 222 -6.26 18.49 -9.99
CA LEU A 222 -4.84 18.66 -10.39
C LEU A 222 -4.19 19.85 -9.63
N GLY A 223 -4.99 20.87 -9.28
CA GLY A 223 -4.56 21.97 -8.42
C GLY A 223 -4.19 21.52 -7.01
N ASP A 224 -4.90 20.55 -6.46
CA ASP A 224 -4.59 19.97 -5.14
C ASP A 224 -3.30 19.16 -5.15
N LEU A 225 -3.01 18.42 -6.22
CA LEU A 225 -1.73 17.73 -6.40
C LEU A 225 -0.58 18.73 -6.48
N ARG A 226 -0.76 19.85 -7.21
CA ARG A 226 0.24 20.91 -7.26
C ARG A 226 0.48 21.56 -5.89
N THR A 227 -0.58 21.87 -5.16
CA THR A 227 -0.51 22.46 -3.82
C THR A 227 0.12 21.49 -2.81
N GLY A 228 -0.31 20.23 -2.82
CA GLY A 228 0.27 19.17 -1.98
C GLY A 228 1.75 18.94 -2.28
N GLY A 229 2.12 18.94 -3.58
CA GLY A 229 3.51 18.83 -4.01
C GLY A 229 4.36 20.02 -3.53
N ALA A 230 3.85 21.25 -3.64
CA ALA A 230 4.54 22.44 -3.15
C ALA A 230 4.74 22.40 -1.63
N THR A 231 3.74 21.93 -0.87
CA THR A 231 3.84 21.76 0.58
C THR A 231 4.88 20.70 0.94
N ALA A 232 4.82 19.53 0.30
CA ALA A 232 5.78 18.45 0.53
C ALA A 232 7.21 18.89 0.21
N TRP A 233 7.40 19.68 -0.85
CA TRP A 233 8.72 20.17 -1.27
C TRP A 233 9.34 21.18 -0.31
N ARG A 234 8.50 21.94 0.41
CA ARG A 234 8.94 22.91 1.43
C ARG A 234 9.44 22.26 2.72
N LEU A 235 9.09 21.00 2.97
CA LEU A 235 9.50 20.23 4.14
C LEU A 235 10.73 19.36 3.80
N PRO A 236 11.96 19.72 4.28
CA PRO A 236 13.20 19.08 3.81
C PRO A 236 13.23 17.57 3.98
N SER A 237 12.89 17.05 5.17
CA SER A 237 12.84 15.61 5.44
C SER A 237 11.81 14.91 4.56
N LEU A 238 10.60 15.49 4.38
CA LEU A 238 9.55 14.89 3.57
C LEU A 238 9.94 14.86 2.08
N ARG A 239 10.55 15.94 1.57
CA ARG A 239 11.06 16.00 0.20
C ARG A 239 12.08 14.90 -0.08
N VAL A 240 13.07 14.75 0.80
CA VAL A 240 14.11 13.70 0.66
C VAL A 240 13.48 12.33 0.66
N LEU A 241 12.54 12.07 1.57
CA LEU A 241 11.87 10.78 1.67
C LEU A 241 10.96 10.49 0.48
N LEU A 242 10.21 11.47 -0.03
CA LEU A 242 9.36 11.28 -1.21
C LEU A 242 10.18 10.92 -2.44
N VAL A 243 11.30 11.62 -2.69
CA VAL A 243 12.19 11.32 -3.82
C VAL A 243 12.82 9.93 -3.65
N LEU A 244 13.39 9.65 -2.47
CA LEU A 244 14.02 8.38 -2.15
C LEU A 244 13.04 7.21 -2.30
N THR A 245 11.85 7.34 -1.71
CA THR A 245 10.88 6.24 -1.71
C THR A 245 10.25 6.02 -3.08
N THR A 246 10.04 7.07 -3.88
CA THR A 246 9.56 6.96 -5.26
C THR A 246 10.59 6.26 -6.15
N ALA A 247 11.86 6.65 -6.06
CA ALA A 247 12.92 6.01 -6.83
C ALA A 247 13.15 4.55 -6.38
N ALA A 248 13.13 4.29 -5.06
CA ALA A 248 13.20 2.93 -4.53
C ALA A 248 12.00 2.08 -5.01
N TRP A 249 10.79 2.64 -4.99
CA TRP A 249 9.59 1.94 -5.44
C TRP A 249 9.64 1.57 -6.93
N MET A 250 10.22 2.44 -7.76
CA MET A 250 10.46 2.14 -9.16
C MET A 250 11.34 0.88 -9.33
N LEU A 251 12.46 0.80 -8.60
CA LEU A 251 13.37 -0.36 -8.67
C LEU A 251 12.75 -1.62 -8.05
N ILE A 252 11.97 -1.48 -6.97
CA ILE A 252 11.23 -2.58 -6.37
C ILE A 252 10.19 -3.15 -7.34
N ASN A 253 9.50 -2.29 -8.11
CA ASN A 253 8.55 -2.75 -9.13
C ASN A 253 9.24 -3.45 -10.31
N VAL A 254 10.43 -3.01 -10.72
CA VAL A 254 11.27 -3.77 -11.69
C VAL A 254 11.52 -5.19 -11.17
N PHE A 255 11.84 -5.33 -9.86
CA PHE A 255 12.00 -6.64 -9.25
C PHE A 255 10.70 -7.46 -9.34
N PHE A 256 9.55 -6.93 -8.93
CA PHE A 256 8.27 -7.67 -8.98
C PHE A 256 7.87 -8.10 -10.40
N ILE A 257 8.15 -7.28 -11.42
CA ILE A 257 7.86 -7.61 -12.82
C ILE A 257 8.74 -8.77 -13.31
N LEU A 258 10.03 -8.78 -12.94
CA LEU A 258 11.00 -9.75 -13.42
C LEU A 258 11.19 -10.96 -12.49
N GLU A 259 10.68 -10.92 -11.27
CA GLU A 259 10.80 -12.00 -10.27
C GLU A 259 10.29 -13.35 -10.78
N PRO A 260 9.12 -13.46 -11.47
CA PRO A 260 8.67 -14.73 -12.01
C PRO A 260 9.65 -15.37 -12.98
N LEU A 261 10.30 -14.54 -13.84
CA LEU A 261 11.35 -15.01 -14.76
C LEU A 261 12.60 -15.42 -14.00
N TYR A 262 12.98 -14.69 -12.95
CA TYR A 262 14.10 -15.07 -12.09
C TYR A 262 13.85 -16.41 -11.39
N VAL A 263 12.63 -16.64 -10.85
CA VAL A 263 12.27 -17.90 -10.22
C VAL A 263 12.32 -19.07 -11.21
N LYS A 264 11.81 -18.86 -12.43
CA LYS A 264 11.81 -19.86 -13.48
C LYS A 264 13.21 -20.13 -14.04
N ASP A 265 13.90 -19.09 -14.53
CA ASP A 265 15.07 -19.24 -15.39
C ASP A 265 16.37 -19.31 -14.58
N VAL A 266 16.42 -18.72 -13.37
CA VAL A 266 17.63 -18.66 -12.54
C VAL A 266 17.57 -19.65 -11.38
N LEU A 267 16.43 -19.70 -10.66
CA LEU A 267 16.24 -20.68 -9.58
C LEU A 267 15.83 -22.07 -10.10
N GLY A 268 15.46 -22.17 -11.38
CA GLY A 268 15.04 -23.43 -12.01
C GLY A 268 13.73 -23.99 -11.42
N ARG A 269 12.82 -23.12 -10.90
CA ARG A 269 11.59 -23.49 -10.21
C ARG A 269 10.39 -23.13 -11.07
N GLY A 270 9.76 -24.16 -11.66
CA GLY A 270 8.52 -24.01 -12.41
C GLY A 270 7.26 -24.33 -11.60
N ASP A 271 7.41 -24.65 -10.31
CA ASP A 271 6.34 -24.92 -9.35
C ASP A 271 5.81 -23.60 -8.72
N ALA A 272 5.04 -23.70 -7.66
CA ALA A 272 4.49 -22.55 -6.94
C ALA A 272 5.51 -21.75 -6.12
N ALA A 273 6.81 -21.92 -6.38
CA ALA A 273 7.88 -21.28 -5.65
C ALA A 273 7.72 -19.75 -5.54
N LEU A 274 7.24 -19.09 -6.59
CA LEU A 274 6.93 -17.66 -6.59
C LEU A 274 5.93 -17.29 -5.50
N LEU A 275 4.83 -18.03 -5.38
CA LEU A 275 3.78 -17.77 -4.39
C LEU A 275 4.29 -18.00 -2.97
N TYR A 276 5.14 -18.99 -2.74
CA TYR A 276 5.77 -19.22 -1.43
C TYR A 276 6.76 -18.11 -1.05
N LEU A 277 7.47 -17.53 -2.02
CA LEU A 277 8.32 -16.34 -1.78
C LEU A 277 7.48 -15.13 -1.37
N TRP A 278 6.34 -14.91 -2.00
CA TRP A 278 5.42 -13.84 -1.62
C TRP A 278 4.77 -14.07 -0.25
N ALA A 279 4.46 -15.33 0.06
CA ALA A 279 3.99 -15.68 1.41
C ALA A 279 5.06 -15.41 2.48
N ALA A 280 6.32 -15.75 2.21
CA ALA A 280 7.46 -15.44 3.09
C ALA A 280 7.64 -13.92 3.28
N HIS A 281 7.52 -13.13 2.19
CA HIS A 281 7.51 -11.67 2.26
C HIS A 281 6.38 -11.15 3.15
N GLY A 282 5.15 -11.63 2.93
CA GLY A 282 3.99 -11.25 3.75
C GLY A 282 4.16 -11.61 5.23
N ALA A 283 4.71 -12.78 5.53
CA ALA A 283 5.01 -13.20 6.90
C ALA A 283 6.04 -12.27 7.55
N GLY A 284 7.09 -11.90 6.82
CA GLY A 284 8.08 -10.90 7.26
C GLY A 284 7.43 -9.54 7.53
N ALA A 285 6.54 -9.09 6.65
CA ALA A 285 5.81 -7.83 6.82
C ALA A 285 4.90 -7.83 8.07
N LEU A 286 4.24 -8.95 8.38
CA LEU A 286 3.48 -9.09 9.63
C LEU A 286 4.39 -9.00 10.86
N VAL A 287 5.53 -9.67 10.87
CA VAL A 287 6.51 -9.58 11.96
C VAL A 287 7.01 -8.15 12.12
N GLY A 288 7.36 -7.48 11.03
CA GLY A 288 7.79 -6.09 11.01
C GLY A 288 6.71 -5.13 11.55
N ALA A 289 5.46 -5.32 11.13
CA ALA A 289 4.32 -4.51 11.61
C ALA A 289 4.11 -4.67 13.13
N ILE A 290 4.24 -5.88 13.68
CA ILE A 290 4.17 -6.14 15.11
C ILE A 290 5.32 -5.43 15.84
N ALA A 291 6.54 -5.47 15.29
CA ALA A 291 7.70 -4.80 15.87
C ALA A 291 7.50 -3.28 15.92
N VAL A 292 7.02 -2.67 14.83
CA VAL A 292 6.72 -1.23 14.75
C VAL A 292 5.64 -0.81 15.76
N THR A 293 4.57 -1.61 15.90
CA THR A 293 3.48 -1.29 16.84
C THR A 293 3.92 -1.38 18.30
N ARG A 294 4.80 -2.33 18.63
CA ARG A 294 5.38 -2.44 20.00
C ARG A 294 6.38 -1.33 20.31
N ALA A 295 7.06 -0.83 19.29
CA ALA A 295 8.05 0.24 19.43
C ALA A 295 7.42 1.66 19.50
N ARG A 296 6.19 1.80 20.01
CA ARG A 296 5.41 3.06 20.11
C ARG A 296 6.14 4.26 20.74
N ARG A 297 7.30 4.04 21.38
CA ARG A 297 8.16 5.10 21.95
C ARG A 297 9.13 5.74 20.92
N LEU A 298 8.97 5.43 19.63
CA LEU A 298 9.84 5.92 18.54
C LEU A 298 9.41 7.30 18.01
N GLY A 299 8.65 8.07 18.75
CA GLY A 299 8.23 9.42 18.34
C GLY A 299 9.41 10.24 17.80
N GLY A 300 9.25 10.76 16.58
CA GLY A 300 10.29 11.53 15.89
C GLY A 300 11.32 10.71 15.11
N LYS A 301 11.26 9.37 15.09
CA LYS A 301 12.20 8.50 14.34
C LYS A 301 11.61 7.92 13.06
N GLU A 302 10.42 8.37 12.65
CA GLU A 302 9.70 7.82 11.49
C GLU A 302 10.54 7.90 10.21
N ALA A 303 11.22 9.01 9.95
CA ALA A 303 12.09 9.17 8.79
C ALA A 303 13.25 8.16 8.78
N MET A 304 13.86 7.91 9.94
CA MET A 304 14.91 6.88 10.07
C MET A 304 14.37 5.47 9.84
N LEU A 305 13.16 5.18 10.33
CA LEU A 305 12.50 3.89 10.10
C LEU A 305 12.21 3.67 8.61
N VAL A 306 11.73 4.69 7.91
CA VAL A 306 11.52 4.64 6.46
C VAL A 306 12.81 4.29 5.73
N CYS A 307 13.91 5.00 6.02
CA CYS A 307 15.21 4.75 5.39
C CYS A 307 15.77 3.36 5.74
N ALA A 308 15.64 2.92 7.00
CA ALA A 308 16.03 1.58 7.42
C ALA A 308 15.17 0.50 6.72
N GLY A 309 13.86 0.75 6.57
CA GLY A 309 12.96 -0.11 5.81
C GLY A 309 13.37 -0.26 4.36
N VAL A 310 13.64 0.85 3.67
CA VAL A 310 14.14 0.85 2.28
C VAL A 310 15.46 0.09 2.18
N THR A 311 16.38 0.28 3.15
CA THR A 311 17.65 -0.46 3.19
C THR A 311 17.42 -1.97 3.30
N LEU A 312 16.53 -2.40 4.20
CA LEU A 312 16.20 -3.82 4.39
C LEU A 312 15.51 -4.44 3.17
N VAL A 313 14.59 -3.70 2.53
CA VAL A 313 13.97 -4.16 1.27
C VAL A 313 15.04 -4.38 0.21
N GLY A 314 15.91 -3.41 -0.01
CA GLY A 314 16.99 -3.51 -0.98
C GLY A 314 17.98 -4.62 -0.67
N ALA A 315 18.41 -4.74 0.59
CA ALA A 315 19.30 -5.80 1.04
C ALA A 315 18.66 -7.20 0.89
N GLY A 316 17.37 -7.33 1.18
CA GLY A 316 16.61 -8.55 0.95
C GLY A 316 16.56 -8.93 -0.52
N ILE A 317 16.19 -8.00 -1.41
CA ILE A 317 16.18 -8.21 -2.87
C ILE A 317 17.58 -8.59 -3.38
N PHE A 318 18.62 -7.86 -2.96
CA PHE A 318 20.00 -8.14 -3.31
C PHE A 318 20.42 -9.55 -2.88
N ALA A 319 20.21 -9.89 -1.61
CA ALA A 319 20.59 -11.19 -1.05
C ALA A 319 19.86 -12.35 -1.75
N TYR A 320 18.55 -12.16 -1.99
CA TYR A 320 17.69 -13.08 -2.72
C TYR A 320 18.26 -13.38 -4.12
N THR A 321 18.57 -12.33 -4.88
CA THR A 321 18.94 -12.46 -6.30
C THR A 321 20.41 -12.79 -6.49
N ALA A 322 21.30 -12.36 -5.58
CA ALA A 322 22.73 -12.65 -5.64
C ALA A 322 23.05 -14.11 -5.29
N ALA A 323 22.37 -14.69 -4.28
CA ALA A 323 22.66 -16.06 -3.84
C ALA A 323 22.27 -17.13 -4.87
N GLY A 324 21.13 -16.95 -5.58
CA GLY A 324 20.66 -17.91 -6.56
C GLY A 324 20.23 -19.27 -5.96
N VAL A 325 19.87 -19.29 -4.68
CA VAL A 325 19.45 -20.50 -3.94
C VAL A 325 18.09 -20.27 -3.34
N TYR A 326 17.11 -21.12 -3.68
CA TYR A 326 15.71 -20.94 -3.30
C TYR A 326 15.47 -20.85 -1.79
N GLY A 327 16.08 -21.76 -0.99
CA GLY A 327 15.93 -21.73 0.47
C GLY A 327 16.42 -20.43 1.09
N PHE A 328 17.49 -19.86 0.56
CA PHE A 328 18.00 -18.56 0.97
C PHE A 328 17.08 -17.41 0.50
N ALA A 329 16.51 -17.54 -0.70
CA ALA A 329 15.57 -16.58 -1.25
C ALA A 329 14.32 -16.44 -0.37
N LEU A 330 13.80 -17.54 0.23
CA LEU A 330 12.69 -17.49 1.18
C LEU A 330 13.00 -16.62 2.41
N VAL A 331 14.19 -16.81 3.00
CA VAL A 331 14.63 -16.01 4.16
C VAL A 331 14.81 -14.53 3.76
N ALA A 332 15.46 -14.29 2.63
CA ALA A 332 15.71 -12.95 2.13
C ALA A 332 14.41 -12.22 1.77
N SER A 333 13.42 -12.93 1.22
CA SER A 333 12.08 -12.42 0.95
C SER A 333 11.36 -12.02 2.25
N ALA A 334 11.46 -12.84 3.32
CA ALA A 334 10.92 -12.48 4.62
C ALA A 334 11.62 -11.23 5.22
N VAL A 335 12.93 -11.10 5.09
CA VAL A 335 13.68 -9.90 5.50
C VAL A 335 13.22 -8.67 4.73
N SER A 336 13.02 -8.79 3.41
CA SER A 336 12.44 -7.73 2.58
C SER A 336 11.04 -7.32 3.09
N GLY A 337 10.21 -8.29 3.47
CA GLY A 337 8.91 -8.05 4.08
C GLY A 337 8.98 -7.24 5.37
N VAL A 338 9.89 -7.57 6.29
CA VAL A 338 10.15 -6.75 7.49
C VAL A 338 10.50 -5.31 7.09
N GLY A 339 11.36 -5.14 6.09
CA GLY A 339 11.72 -3.83 5.54
C GLY A 339 10.51 -3.06 5.03
N PHE A 340 9.60 -3.72 4.33
CA PHE A 340 8.37 -3.11 3.82
C PHE A 340 7.47 -2.55 4.93
N ALA A 341 7.33 -3.29 6.04
CA ALA A 341 6.58 -2.82 7.20
C ALA A 341 7.25 -1.63 7.92
N LEU A 342 8.58 -1.51 7.85
CA LEU A 342 9.33 -0.36 8.38
C LEU A 342 9.29 0.85 7.44
N PHE A 343 8.98 0.65 6.16
CA PHE A 343 8.97 1.69 5.14
C PHE A 343 7.61 2.39 5.04
N PHE A 344 6.57 1.67 4.66
CA PHE A 344 5.31 2.27 4.21
C PHE A 344 4.48 2.92 5.34
N PRO A 345 4.15 2.24 6.47
CA PRO A 345 3.35 2.83 7.53
C PRO A 345 4.04 4.00 8.26
N PRO A 346 5.36 3.96 8.56
CA PRO A 346 6.03 5.11 9.18
C PRO A 346 6.08 6.34 8.29
N LEU A 347 6.14 6.18 6.94
CA LEU A 347 6.08 7.32 6.03
C LEU A 347 4.72 8.02 6.09
N LEU A 348 3.62 7.26 6.11
CA LEU A 348 2.28 7.83 6.28
C LEU A 348 2.13 8.51 7.64
N ALA A 349 2.67 7.92 8.71
CA ALA A 349 2.68 8.53 10.04
C ALA A 349 3.47 9.84 10.07
N LEU A 350 4.61 9.91 9.37
CA LEU A 350 5.39 11.13 9.23
C LEU A 350 4.57 12.22 8.52
N ILE A 351 3.93 11.90 7.39
CA ILE A 351 3.05 12.85 6.67
C ILE A 351 1.98 13.40 7.63
N GLN A 352 1.31 12.53 8.38
CA GLN A 352 0.27 12.93 9.34
C GLN A 352 0.81 13.83 10.46
N ARG A 353 2.07 13.68 10.84
CA ARG A 353 2.71 14.46 11.90
C ARG A 353 3.21 15.83 11.44
N VAL A 354 3.88 15.90 10.27
CA VAL A 354 4.58 17.12 9.84
C VAL A 354 3.76 18.01 8.92
N VAL A 355 2.68 17.48 8.31
CA VAL A 355 1.84 18.24 7.38
C VAL A 355 0.63 18.83 8.11
N PRO A 356 0.29 20.11 7.91
CA PRO A 356 -0.93 20.73 8.43
C PRO A 356 -2.18 19.91 8.08
N GLU A 357 -3.15 19.88 9.00
CA GLU A 357 -4.31 18.97 8.91
C GLU A 357 -5.12 19.15 7.62
N ASP A 358 -5.30 20.40 7.20
CA ASP A 358 -6.01 20.79 5.97
C ASP A 358 -5.29 20.35 4.67
N GLN A 359 -4.00 19.98 4.74
CA GLN A 359 -3.18 19.62 3.58
C GLN A 359 -2.76 18.13 3.58
N ARG A 360 -3.00 17.39 4.66
CA ARG A 360 -2.61 15.96 4.77
C ARG A 360 -3.12 15.11 3.62
N GLY A 361 -4.38 15.29 3.25
CA GLY A 361 -4.99 14.55 2.13
C GLY A 361 -4.32 14.84 0.80
N ARG A 362 -3.98 16.11 0.53
CA ARG A 362 -3.30 16.54 -0.70
C ARG A 362 -1.89 15.96 -0.80
N VAL A 363 -1.12 16.03 0.29
CA VAL A 363 0.25 15.46 0.34
C VAL A 363 0.24 13.94 0.22
N THR A 364 -0.71 13.25 0.88
CA THR A 364 -0.88 11.80 0.73
C THR A 364 -1.27 11.45 -0.69
N GLY A 365 -2.14 12.23 -1.35
CA GLY A 365 -2.49 12.04 -2.75
C GLY A 365 -1.28 12.16 -3.69
N VAL A 366 -0.40 13.14 -3.44
CA VAL A 366 0.87 13.28 -4.18
C VAL A 366 1.76 12.04 -3.98
N PHE A 367 1.90 11.57 -2.74
CA PHE A 367 2.68 10.36 -2.45
C PHE A 367 2.15 9.15 -3.24
N VAL A 368 0.84 8.88 -3.19
CA VAL A 368 0.23 7.76 -3.92
C VAL A 368 0.43 7.91 -5.44
N ALA A 369 0.20 9.12 -5.98
CA ALA A 369 0.40 9.39 -7.41
C ALA A 369 1.85 9.15 -7.85
N LEU A 370 2.83 9.51 -7.02
CA LEU A 370 4.26 9.25 -7.29
C LEU A 370 4.57 7.75 -7.30
N GLN A 371 4.02 6.98 -6.34
CA GLN A 371 4.23 5.54 -6.28
C GLN A 371 3.62 4.82 -7.49
N GLU A 372 2.40 5.17 -7.88
CA GLU A 372 1.75 4.57 -9.06
C GLU A 372 2.48 4.95 -10.36
N SER A 373 2.93 6.21 -10.47
CA SER A 373 3.74 6.65 -11.61
C SER A 373 5.07 5.92 -11.68
N ALA A 374 5.69 5.63 -10.53
CA ALA A 374 6.92 4.83 -10.46
C ALA A 374 6.67 3.37 -10.89
N GLY A 375 5.54 2.78 -10.52
CA GLY A 375 5.12 1.45 -10.97
C GLY A 375 4.96 1.37 -12.50
N LEU A 376 4.27 2.34 -13.08
CA LEU A 376 4.13 2.44 -14.54
C LEU A 376 5.48 2.69 -15.23
N ALA A 377 6.30 3.59 -14.67
CA ALA A 377 7.65 3.86 -15.21
C ALA A 377 8.51 2.60 -15.21
N SER A 378 8.42 1.75 -14.17
CA SER A 378 9.10 0.44 -14.11
C SER A 378 8.69 -0.46 -15.27
N SER A 379 7.39 -0.55 -15.54
CA SER A 379 6.86 -1.35 -16.65
C SER A 379 7.36 -0.83 -18.00
N ILE A 380 7.39 0.49 -18.19
CA ILE A 380 7.91 1.12 -19.41
C ILE A 380 9.42 0.84 -19.56
N VAL A 381 10.21 0.98 -18.48
CA VAL A 381 11.64 0.70 -18.50
C VAL A 381 11.90 -0.76 -18.88
N VAL A 382 11.20 -1.71 -18.25
CA VAL A 382 11.35 -3.13 -18.58
C VAL A 382 10.85 -3.43 -20.01
N LEU A 383 9.77 -2.80 -20.48
CA LEU A 383 9.28 -2.98 -21.85
C LEU A 383 10.29 -2.51 -22.90
N VAL A 384 10.90 -1.34 -22.68
CA VAL A 384 11.83 -0.73 -23.65
C VAL A 384 13.20 -1.41 -23.62
N LEU A 385 13.69 -1.75 -22.45
CA LEU A 385 15.02 -2.32 -22.25
C LEU A 385 15.01 -3.85 -22.15
N GLY A 386 13.84 -4.50 -22.14
CA GLY A 386 13.71 -5.93 -21.84
C GLY A 386 14.55 -6.83 -22.76
N SER A 387 14.68 -6.47 -24.05
CA SER A 387 15.47 -7.25 -25.01
C SER A 387 16.99 -7.27 -24.72
N VAL A 388 17.51 -6.28 -23.95
CA VAL A 388 18.94 -6.17 -23.60
C VAL A 388 19.17 -6.45 -22.11
N VAL A 389 18.11 -6.58 -21.31
CA VAL A 389 18.16 -6.81 -19.88
C VAL A 389 18.39 -8.28 -19.57
N VAL A 390 19.49 -8.60 -18.90
CA VAL A 390 19.70 -9.92 -18.28
C VAL A 390 19.08 -9.93 -16.89
N VAL A 391 18.11 -10.80 -16.66
CA VAL A 391 17.22 -10.78 -15.48
C VAL A 391 18.02 -10.73 -14.17
N ARG A 392 18.92 -11.69 -13.91
CA ARG A 392 19.65 -11.77 -12.63
C ARG A 392 20.52 -10.55 -12.34
N PRO A 393 21.42 -10.09 -13.22
CA PRO A 393 22.25 -8.90 -12.97
C PRO A 393 21.40 -7.65 -12.71
N THR A 394 20.31 -7.50 -13.44
CA THR A 394 19.39 -6.36 -13.28
C THR A 394 18.74 -6.36 -11.90
N LEU A 395 18.28 -7.50 -11.42
CA LEU A 395 17.67 -7.61 -10.09
C LEU A 395 18.68 -7.45 -8.97
N VAL A 396 19.90 -7.99 -9.13
CA VAL A 396 21.01 -7.76 -8.18
C VAL A 396 21.35 -6.28 -8.09
N LEU A 397 21.46 -5.60 -9.24
CA LEU A 397 21.74 -4.16 -9.27
C LEU A 397 20.60 -3.36 -8.67
N ALA A 398 19.34 -3.67 -8.99
CA ALA A 398 18.17 -3.01 -8.41
C ALA A 398 18.16 -3.13 -6.89
N GLY A 399 18.36 -4.33 -6.35
CA GLY A 399 18.43 -4.55 -4.90
C GLY A 399 19.58 -3.78 -4.24
N ALA A 400 20.78 -3.80 -4.85
CA ALA A 400 21.92 -3.04 -4.36
C ALA A 400 21.66 -1.53 -4.35
N LEU A 401 21.09 -0.99 -5.43
CA LEU A 401 20.75 0.43 -5.53
C LEU A 401 19.72 0.84 -4.48
N VAL A 402 18.67 0.05 -4.29
CA VAL A 402 17.63 0.31 -3.25
C VAL A 402 18.28 0.33 -1.87
N ALA A 403 19.17 -0.64 -1.56
CA ALA A 403 19.87 -0.68 -0.27
C ALA A 403 20.77 0.55 -0.07
N VAL A 404 21.56 0.92 -1.08
CA VAL A 404 22.44 2.11 -1.05
C VAL A 404 21.62 3.38 -0.89
N MET A 405 20.50 3.50 -1.58
CA MET A 405 19.58 4.64 -1.44
C MET A 405 19.04 4.75 -0.01
N GLY A 406 18.64 3.64 0.61
CA GLY A 406 18.19 3.63 2.00
C GLY A 406 19.28 4.08 2.98
N VAL A 407 20.52 3.57 2.81
CA VAL A 407 21.69 4.01 3.61
C VAL A 407 21.99 5.50 3.38
N GLY A 408 21.91 5.97 2.14
CA GLY A 408 22.05 7.39 1.79
C GLY A 408 21.01 8.26 2.49
N GLY A 409 19.75 7.80 2.52
CA GLY A 409 18.66 8.43 3.24
C GLY A 409 18.90 8.52 4.75
N LEU A 410 19.40 7.45 5.38
CA LEU A 410 19.78 7.46 6.80
C LEU A 410 20.83 8.53 7.11
N ARG A 411 21.85 8.67 6.23
CA ARG A 411 22.90 9.69 6.39
C ARG A 411 22.35 11.10 6.21
N ALA A 412 21.48 11.30 5.20
CA ALA A 412 20.85 12.60 4.94
C ALA A 412 19.95 13.03 6.12
N GLU A 413 19.13 12.14 6.64
CA GLU A 413 18.29 12.41 7.83
C GLU A 413 19.12 12.71 9.07
N ALA A 414 20.19 11.97 9.31
CA ALA A 414 21.09 12.23 10.43
C ALA A 414 21.77 13.62 10.30
N ALA A 415 22.12 14.02 9.08
CA ALA A 415 22.71 15.34 8.83
C ALA A 415 21.69 16.48 9.03
N LEU A 416 20.41 16.28 8.60
CA LEU A 416 19.35 17.26 8.81
C LEU A 416 19.09 17.48 10.32
N ARG A 417 18.96 16.42 11.09
CA ARG A 417 18.77 16.51 12.56
C ARG A 417 19.89 17.24 13.26
N ARG A 418 21.15 16.96 12.91
CA ARG A 418 22.30 17.67 13.49
C ARG A 418 22.25 19.16 13.20
N ARG A 419 21.77 19.57 12.01
CA ARG A 419 21.61 21.00 11.65
C ARG A 419 20.50 21.67 12.46
N GLU A 420 19.36 20.97 12.67
CA GLU A 420 18.26 21.45 13.48
C GLU A 420 18.71 21.65 14.94
N GLU A 421 19.36 20.63 15.54
CA GLU A 421 19.92 20.71 16.89
C GLU A 421 20.98 21.83 17.05
N ALA A 422 21.81 22.06 16.04
CA ALA A 422 22.80 23.13 16.05
C ALA A 422 22.13 24.50 15.95
N ALA A 423 21.08 24.64 15.13
CA ALA A 423 20.31 25.88 15.02
C ALA A 423 19.58 26.23 16.34
N GLU A 424 18.96 25.23 16.98
CA GLU A 424 18.31 25.40 18.29
C GLU A 424 19.30 25.84 19.38
N ARG A 425 20.51 25.27 19.43
CA ARG A 425 21.58 25.66 20.36
C ARG A 425 22.13 27.09 20.11
N ALA A 426 22.06 27.54 18.86
CA ALA A 426 22.53 28.89 18.49
C ALA A 426 21.49 30.00 18.75
N SER A 427 20.21 29.60 18.92
CA SER A 427 19.10 30.53 19.16
C SER A 427 18.68 30.62 20.65
N GLY A 428 19.17 29.72 21.52
CA GLY A 428 18.95 29.74 22.98
C GLY A 428 20.19 30.23 23.72
#